data_9d5b3fae002195cbcaf3b56c43566258
#
_entry.id   9d5b3fae002195cbcaf3b56c43566258
#
_cell.length_a   1.000
_cell.length_b   1.000
_cell.length_c   1.000
_cell.angle_alpha   90.00
_cell.angle_beta   90.00
_cell.angle_gamma   90.00
#
_symmetry.space_group_name_H-M   'P 1'
#
loop_
_entity.id
_entity.type
_entity.pdbx_description
1 polymer ?
#
loop_
_entity_poly.entity_id
_entity_poly.type
_entity_poly.pdbx_seq_one_letter_code
_entity_poly.pdbx_strand_id
1 'polypeptide(L)'
;LKDGKGRYLFPGLINTHTHLYQDIMKGMGSDLSLEDWFPKSMAPAGAVLRERHVAAGVKLGLAEAIRCGVTTVADYMQLQPVKGLGKLELDIAKDMGVRMVYGRGYRDIGKKELVEKAEDVFADVTALKEEFEGDGMYRVWLAPAAGWGASLELLKATREYADRNATPVMMHMFKTGTDDKISRERNGKSAIRHYEESGLLGADLLAVHSVAIGEEEISTYARNHVSVSYNPIANMYLASGVAPVGEMLKAGITVAIGTDGAGSNNDNDMLEAMKFGALLQKTFHKDPLAMTAGGMLRMATIEGARALGLDQLVGSIEVGKKADFFLFDPAKSVKSCPVHDIVATLIYSGDHKAVDTVVINGKTVMEEGRFLLADEQEILNTAQLMAEDLVRCIQENQ
;
A
#
# COMPACT_ATOMS: atom_id res chain seq x y z
N LEU A 1 -2.18 33.04 -2.60
CA LEU A 1 -1.73 32.84 -1.21
C LEU A 1 -2.94 32.36 -0.40
N LYS A 2 -2.78 31.21 0.30
CA LYS A 2 -3.81 30.72 1.23
C LYS A 2 -3.45 31.14 2.65
N ASP A 3 -4.45 31.57 3.44
CA ASP A 3 -4.27 31.88 4.85
C ASP A 3 -4.24 30.56 5.65
N GLY A 4 -3.08 30.25 6.21
CA GLY A 4 -2.86 29.05 7.03
C GLY A 4 -3.02 29.28 8.54
N LYS A 5 -3.50 30.46 8.97
CA LYS A 5 -3.61 30.75 10.41
C LYS A 5 -4.47 29.72 11.15
N GLY A 6 -3.95 29.26 12.30
CA GLY A 6 -4.61 28.24 13.11
C GLY A 6 -4.50 26.81 12.60
N ARG A 7 -3.84 26.60 11.46
CA ARG A 7 -3.62 25.28 10.86
C ARG A 7 -2.16 24.90 10.89
N TYR A 8 -1.91 23.60 10.87
CA TYR A 8 -0.56 23.03 10.83
C TYR A 8 -0.30 22.41 9.47
N LEU A 9 0.90 22.69 8.93
CA LEU A 9 1.36 22.17 7.65
C LEU A 9 2.17 20.89 7.86
N PHE A 10 1.75 19.79 7.24
CA PHE A 10 2.48 18.52 7.22
C PHE A 10 2.84 18.12 5.80
N PRO A 11 3.99 17.42 5.59
CA PRO A 11 4.23 16.72 4.33
C PRO A 11 3.09 15.77 4.05
N GLY A 12 2.72 15.60 2.78
CA GLY A 12 1.72 14.63 2.38
C GLY A 12 2.08 13.22 2.87
N LEU A 13 1.10 12.51 3.41
CA LEU A 13 1.30 11.12 3.83
C LEU A 13 1.48 10.22 2.60
N ILE A 14 2.26 9.17 2.77
CA ILE A 14 2.60 8.19 1.74
C ILE A 14 2.14 6.82 2.22
N ASN A 15 1.10 6.29 1.58
CA ASN A 15 0.64 4.93 1.78
C ASN A 15 1.47 3.99 0.89
N THR A 16 2.38 3.22 1.48
CA THR A 16 3.32 2.40 0.72
C THR A 16 2.79 1.05 0.29
N HIS A 17 1.57 0.70 0.70
CA HIS A 17 0.91 -0.52 0.24
C HIS A 17 -0.59 -0.49 0.51
N THR A 18 -1.37 -0.71 -0.54
CA THR A 18 -2.80 -0.97 -0.50
C THR A 18 -3.23 -1.86 -1.68
N HIS A 19 -4.50 -2.24 -1.70
CA HIS A 19 -5.21 -2.89 -2.81
C HIS A 19 -6.51 -2.13 -3.06
N LEU A 20 -6.45 -1.02 -3.81
CA LEU A 20 -7.58 -0.10 -3.97
C LEU A 20 -8.86 -0.75 -4.50
N TYR A 21 -8.74 -1.76 -5.37
CA TYR A 21 -9.92 -2.46 -5.86
C TYR A 21 -10.74 -3.16 -4.75
N GLN A 22 -10.13 -3.41 -3.57
CA GLN A 22 -10.80 -4.05 -2.44
C GLN A 22 -11.70 -3.10 -1.64
N ASP A 23 -11.74 -1.82 -1.95
CA ASP A 23 -12.53 -0.86 -1.17
C ASP A 23 -14.04 -1.09 -1.22
N ILE A 24 -14.52 -1.73 -2.28
CA ILE A 24 -15.91 -2.21 -2.35
C ILE A 24 -16.13 -3.55 -1.64
N MET A 25 -15.08 -4.12 -1.02
CA MET A 25 -15.12 -5.42 -0.33
C MET A 25 -15.01 -5.28 1.20
N LYS A 26 -15.17 -4.06 1.74
CA LYS A 26 -15.17 -3.81 3.18
C LYS A 26 -16.17 -4.72 3.89
N GLY A 27 -15.74 -5.34 5.00
CA GLY A 27 -16.56 -6.30 5.77
C GLY A 27 -16.66 -7.70 5.16
N MET A 28 -16.16 -7.95 3.95
CA MET A 28 -16.14 -9.30 3.38
C MET A 28 -15.03 -10.13 4.03
N GLY A 29 -15.37 -11.32 4.54
CA GLY A 29 -14.39 -12.22 5.15
C GLY A 29 -13.91 -11.78 6.54
N SER A 30 -14.75 -11.05 7.30
CA SER A 30 -14.46 -10.71 8.68
C SER A 30 -14.27 -11.96 9.55
N ASP A 31 -13.39 -11.85 10.56
CA ASP A 31 -13.10 -12.90 11.55
C ASP A 31 -12.53 -14.19 10.96
N LEU A 32 -11.82 -14.11 9.84
CA LEU A 32 -11.13 -15.23 9.19
C LEU A 32 -9.60 -15.13 9.33
N SER A 33 -8.93 -16.29 9.48
CA SER A 33 -7.47 -16.35 9.31
C SER A 33 -7.07 -16.06 7.86
N LEU A 34 -5.80 -15.71 7.62
CA LEU A 34 -5.30 -15.49 6.25
C LEU A 34 -5.57 -16.69 5.32
N GLU A 35 -5.37 -17.92 5.84
CA GLU A 35 -5.56 -19.16 5.11
C GLU A 35 -7.02 -19.39 4.69
N ASP A 36 -7.97 -18.91 5.49
CA ASP A 36 -9.41 -18.99 5.20
C ASP A 36 -9.94 -17.75 4.46
N TRP A 37 -9.41 -16.58 4.78
CA TRP A 37 -9.83 -15.31 4.21
C TRP A 37 -9.68 -15.27 2.68
N PHE A 38 -8.50 -15.66 2.17
CA PHE A 38 -8.28 -15.62 0.72
C PHE A 38 -9.22 -16.58 -0.05
N PRO A 39 -9.31 -17.88 0.27
CA PRO A 39 -10.16 -18.80 -0.48
C PRO A 39 -11.66 -18.58 -0.30
N LYS A 40 -12.09 -18.07 0.88
CA LYS A 40 -13.53 -17.90 1.19
C LYS A 40 -14.08 -16.52 0.78
N SER A 41 -13.22 -15.50 0.68
CA SER A 41 -13.62 -14.11 0.39
C SER A 41 -12.98 -13.59 -0.89
N MET A 42 -11.67 -13.47 -0.96
CA MET A 42 -10.99 -12.79 -2.06
C MET A 42 -11.00 -13.59 -3.36
N ALA A 43 -10.83 -14.90 -3.32
CA ALA A 43 -10.81 -15.72 -4.53
C ALA A 43 -12.18 -15.79 -5.23
N PRO A 44 -13.32 -15.94 -4.55
CA PRO A 44 -14.64 -15.82 -5.16
C PRO A 44 -14.89 -14.44 -5.77
N ALA A 45 -14.55 -13.36 -5.06
CA ALA A 45 -14.68 -12.01 -5.56
C ALA A 45 -13.81 -11.78 -6.81
N GLY A 46 -12.53 -12.19 -6.75
CA GLY A 46 -11.59 -12.06 -7.87
C GLY A 46 -12.03 -12.77 -9.15
N ALA A 47 -12.74 -13.89 -9.04
CA ALA A 47 -13.25 -14.63 -10.19
C ALA A 47 -14.32 -13.86 -10.99
N VAL A 48 -15.04 -12.95 -10.33
CA VAL A 48 -16.16 -12.22 -10.93
C VAL A 48 -15.90 -10.71 -11.09
N LEU A 49 -14.73 -10.21 -10.65
CA LEU A 49 -14.33 -8.81 -10.82
C LEU A 49 -14.39 -8.39 -12.29
N ARG A 50 -14.86 -7.16 -12.52
CA ARG A 50 -14.90 -6.49 -13.82
C ARG A 50 -14.39 -5.06 -13.66
N GLU A 51 -14.09 -4.39 -14.77
CA GLU A 51 -13.62 -2.99 -14.80
C GLU A 51 -14.45 -2.06 -13.91
N ARG A 52 -15.79 -2.17 -13.95
CA ARG A 52 -16.70 -1.35 -13.15
C ARG A 52 -16.50 -1.50 -11.64
N HIS A 53 -16.20 -2.72 -11.18
CA HIS A 53 -15.93 -3.02 -9.77
C HIS A 53 -14.60 -2.41 -9.34
N VAL A 54 -13.55 -2.61 -10.16
CA VAL A 54 -12.21 -2.05 -9.92
C VAL A 54 -12.27 -0.52 -9.92
N ALA A 55 -12.93 0.09 -10.91
CA ALA A 55 -13.09 1.54 -10.98
C ALA A 55 -13.77 2.12 -9.73
N ALA A 56 -14.81 1.48 -9.23
CA ALA A 56 -15.51 1.92 -8.02
C ALA A 56 -14.64 1.79 -6.77
N GLY A 57 -13.93 0.67 -6.62
CA GLY A 57 -12.99 0.45 -5.51
C GLY A 57 -11.87 1.48 -5.52
N VAL A 58 -11.21 1.67 -6.65
CA VAL A 58 -10.10 2.62 -6.81
C VAL A 58 -10.54 4.06 -6.49
N LYS A 59 -11.70 4.50 -7.00
CA LYS A 59 -12.23 5.83 -6.70
C LYS A 59 -12.52 6.02 -5.21
N LEU A 60 -13.13 5.01 -4.57
CA LEU A 60 -13.44 5.06 -3.14
C LEU A 60 -12.16 5.10 -2.29
N GLY A 61 -11.21 4.21 -2.55
CA GLY A 61 -9.95 4.15 -1.81
C GLY A 61 -9.08 5.40 -1.97
N LEU A 62 -9.01 5.97 -3.18
CA LEU A 62 -8.31 7.23 -3.40
C LEU A 62 -9.00 8.40 -2.69
N ALA A 63 -10.33 8.45 -2.68
CA ALA A 63 -11.07 9.48 -1.94
C ALA A 63 -10.80 9.38 -0.43
N GLU A 64 -10.81 8.17 0.14
CA GLU A 64 -10.50 7.94 1.54
C GLU A 64 -9.04 8.32 1.87
N ALA A 65 -8.09 7.94 1.02
CA ALA A 65 -6.68 8.31 1.15
C ALA A 65 -6.50 9.85 1.16
N ILE A 66 -7.10 10.57 0.21
CA ILE A 66 -7.06 12.05 0.18
C ILE A 66 -7.65 12.63 1.47
N ARG A 67 -8.77 12.07 1.95
CA ARG A 67 -9.47 12.51 3.16
C ARG A 67 -8.57 12.45 4.40
N CYS A 68 -7.61 11.52 4.42
CA CYS A 68 -6.65 11.35 5.51
C CYS A 68 -5.33 12.12 5.32
N GLY A 69 -5.18 12.92 4.25
CA GLY A 69 -3.97 13.69 3.97
C GLY A 69 -2.90 12.89 3.19
N VAL A 70 -3.25 11.76 2.62
CA VAL A 70 -2.37 10.99 1.74
C VAL A 70 -2.24 11.68 0.39
N THR A 71 -1.02 11.81 -0.09
CA THR A 71 -0.71 12.43 -1.40
C THR A 71 -0.09 11.44 -2.38
N THR A 72 0.44 10.33 -1.86
CA THR A 72 1.05 9.26 -2.66
C THR A 72 0.52 7.90 -2.20
N VAL A 73 0.06 7.08 -3.13
CA VAL A 73 -0.43 5.73 -2.87
C VAL A 73 0.37 4.73 -3.69
N ALA A 74 0.85 3.66 -3.05
CA ALA A 74 1.39 2.49 -3.75
C ALA A 74 0.32 1.40 -3.75
N ASP A 75 -0.33 1.25 -4.90
CA ASP A 75 -1.34 0.22 -5.11
C ASP A 75 -0.72 -1.08 -5.63
N TYR A 76 -1.14 -2.20 -5.08
CA TYR A 76 -0.76 -3.53 -5.54
C TYR A 76 -1.98 -4.22 -6.16
N MET A 77 -2.15 -4.09 -7.47
CA MET A 77 -3.23 -4.78 -8.17
C MET A 77 -2.85 -6.24 -8.41
N GLN A 78 -3.10 -7.08 -7.40
CA GLN A 78 -2.67 -8.49 -7.38
C GLN A 78 -3.47 -9.41 -8.31
N LEU A 79 -4.67 -9.02 -8.72
CA LEU A 79 -5.56 -9.80 -9.58
C LEU A 79 -5.76 -9.09 -10.91
N GLN A 80 -5.59 -9.81 -12.00
CA GLN A 80 -5.77 -9.29 -13.36
C GLN A 80 -6.83 -10.12 -14.12
N PRO A 81 -8.09 -10.15 -13.65
CA PRO A 81 -9.13 -10.98 -14.26
C PRO A 81 -9.56 -10.48 -15.66
N VAL A 82 -9.28 -9.23 -15.95
CA VAL A 82 -9.50 -8.60 -17.27
C VAL A 82 -8.28 -7.75 -17.65
N LYS A 83 -8.07 -7.56 -18.95
CA LYS A 83 -6.96 -6.75 -19.46
C LYS A 83 -7.24 -5.25 -19.27
N GLY A 84 -6.18 -4.45 -19.15
CA GLY A 84 -6.27 -2.98 -19.13
C GLY A 84 -6.57 -2.36 -17.77
N LEU A 85 -6.61 -3.16 -16.69
CA LEU A 85 -6.88 -2.63 -15.34
C LEU A 85 -5.80 -1.63 -14.88
N GLY A 86 -4.54 -1.84 -15.23
CA GLY A 86 -3.48 -0.90 -14.89
C GLY A 86 -3.70 0.49 -15.50
N LYS A 87 -4.09 0.54 -16.77
CA LYS A 87 -4.46 1.80 -17.41
C LYS A 87 -5.69 2.45 -16.75
N LEU A 88 -6.71 1.67 -16.46
CA LEU A 88 -7.93 2.14 -15.78
C LEU A 88 -7.60 2.81 -14.43
N GLU A 89 -6.79 2.17 -13.61
CA GLU A 89 -6.42 2.69 -12.27
C GLU A 89 -5.56 3.94 -12.37
N LEU A 90 -4.58 3.95 -13.26
CA LEU A 90 -3.71 5.12 -13.49
C LEU A 90 -4.50 6.30 -14.07
N ASP A 91 -5.46 6.08 -14.97
CA ASP A 91 -6.35 7.12 -15.47
C ASP A 91 -7.22 7.70 -14.34
N ILE A 92 -7.79 6.86 -13.47
CA ILE A 92 -8.57 7.31 -12.31
C ILE A 92 -7.69 8.13 -11.35
N ALA A 93 -6.47 7.67 -11.05
CA ALA A 93 -5.54 8.42 -10.22
C ALA A 93 -5.19 9.78 -10.83
N LYS A 94 -5.07 9.85 -12.17
CA LYS A 94 -4.85 11.09 -12.92
C LYS A 94 -6.03 12.04 -12.82
N ASP A 95 -7.24 11.55 -12.98
CA ASP A 95 -8.46 12.36 -12.88
C ASP A 95 -8.64 12.92 -11.48
N MET A 96 -8.34 12.12 -10.45
CA MET A 96 -8.41 12.53 -9.04
C MET A 96 -7.17 13.33 -8.58
N GLY A 97 -6.12 13.41 -9.40
CA GLY A 97 -4.90 14.17 -9.12
C GLY A 97 -4.00 13.57 -8.03
N VAL A 98 -4.06 12.26 -7.80
CA VAL A 98 -3.28 11.54 -6.79
C VAL A 98 -2.00 10.98 -7.41
N ARG A 99 -0.86 11.11 -6.71
CA ARG A 99 0.38 10.43 -7.09
C ARG A 99 0.27 8.94 -6.81
N MET A 100 0.60 8.10 -7.79
CA MET A 100 0.46 6.66 -7.68
C MET A 100 1.71 5.91 -8.10
N VAL A 101 2.09 4.92 -7.31
CA VAL A 101 2.97 3.82 -7.69
C VAL A 101 2.08 2.60 -7.93
N TYR A 102 1.91 2.24 -9.18
CA TYR A 102 1.08 1.10 -9.58
C TYR A 102 1.91 -0.17 -9.64
N GLY A 103 1.60 -1.15 -8.82
CA GLY A 103 2.19 -2.49 -8.81
C GLY A 103 1.39 -3.45 -9.70
N ARG A 104 1.92 -3.74 -10.90
CA ARG A 104 1.32 -4.72 -11.81
C ARG A 104 1.50 -6.12 -11.24
N GLY A 105 0.43 -6.69 -10.67
CA GLY A 105 0.41 -8.03 -10.08
C GLY A 105 0.40 -9.14 -11.13
N TYR A 106 1.12 -10.24 -10.88
CA TYR A 106 1.16 -11.42 -11.74
C TYR A 106 1.65 -12.68 -11.01
N ARG A 107 1.40 -13.84 -11.62
CA ARG A 107 1.82 -15.16 -11.12
C ARG A 107 1.90 -16.18 -12.23
N ASP A 108 2.70 -17.24 -12.02
CA ASP A 108 2.79 -18.41 -12.90
C ASP A 108 2.37 -19.72 -12.20
N ILE A 109 2.04 -19.65 -10.90
CA ILE A 109 1.52 -20.77 -10.12
C ILE A 109 0.12 -20.40 -9.58
N GLY A 110 -0.86 -21.30 -9.76
CA GLY A 110 -2.22 -21.12 -9.27
C GLY A 110 -3.29 -21.59 -10.24
N LYS A 111 -4.48 -21.02 -10.13
CA LYS A 111 -5.58 -21.30 -11.06
C LYS A 111 -5.24 -20.77 -12.45
N LYS A 112 -5.57 -21.56 -13.49
CA LYS A 112 -5.25 -21.27 -14.90
C LYS A 112 -5.71 -19.87 -15.35
N GLU A 113 -6.84 -19.41 -14.81
CA GLU A 113 -7.45 -18.10 -15.14
C GLU A 113 -6.67 -16.92 -14.55
N LEU A 114 -5.78 -17.16 -13.59
CA LEU A 114 -4.98 -16.14 -12.93
C LEU A 114 -3.49 -16.21 -13.28
N VAL A 115 -3.09 -17.23 -14.04
CA VAL A 115 -1.69 -17.42 -14.47
C VAL A 115 -1.46 -16.66 -15.76
N GLU A 116 -0.37 -15.92 -15.82
CA GLU A 116 0.05 -15.15 -16.98
C GLU A 116 1.46 -15.52 -17.41
N LYS A 117 1.76 -15.33 -18.69
CA LYS A 117 3.12 -15.47 -19.21
C LYS A 117 3.93 -14.22 -18.87
N ALA A 118 5.17 -14.41 -18.45
CA ALA A 118 6.06 -13.30 -18.10
C ALA A 118 6.21 -12.27 -19.23
N GLU A 119 6.30 -12.74 -20.49
CA GLU A 119 6.45 -11.86 -21.65
C GLU A 119 5.26 -10.92 -21.83
N ASP A 120 4.03 -11.43 -21.64
CA ASP A 120 2.80 -10.62 -21.75
C ASP A 120 2.73 -9.57 -20.63
N VAL A 121 3.10 -9.95 -19.40
CA VAL A 121 3.16 -9.05 -18.25
C VAL A 121 4.20 -7.95 -18.47
N PHE A 122 5.39 -8.30 -18.92
CA PHE A 122 6.47 -7.33 -19.13
C PHE A 122 6.16 -6.37 -20.29
N ALA A 123 5.46 -6.83 -21.32
CA ALA A 123 4.97 -5.97 -22.39
C ALA A 123 3.92 -4.96 -21.86
N ASP A 124 3.00 -5.40 -21.00
CA ASP A 124 2.00 -4.54 -20.35
C ASP A 124 2.67 -3.48 -19.44
N VAL A 125 3.63 -3.89 -18.60
CA VAL A 125 4.42 -2.96 -17.77
C VAL A 125 5.15 -1.93 -18.63
N THR A 126 5.78 -2.35 -19.73
CA THR A 126 6.47 -1.45 -20.65
C THR A 126 5.51 -0.42 -21.22
N ALA A 127 4.36 -0.83 -21.74
CA ALA A 127 3.36 0.05 -22.31
C ALA A 127 2.81 1.06 -21.29
N LEU A 128 2.52 0.61 -20.07
CA LEU A 128 2.07 1.50 -18.99
C LEU A 128 3.15 2.51 -18.58
N LYS A 129 4.41 2.11 -18.51
CA LYS A 129 5.53 3.03 -18.24
C LYS A 129 5.64 4.10 -19.32
N GLU A 130 5.58 3.70 -20.59
CA GLU A 130 5.64 4.64 -21.72
C GLU A 130 4.49 5.65 -21.73
N GLU A 131 3.29 5.21 -21.31
CA GLU A 131 2.10 6.08 -21.31
C GLU A 131 2.05 7.02 -20.09
N PHE A 132 2.48 6.57 -18.90
CA PHE A 132 2.21 7.29 -17.66
C PHE A 132 3.45 7.86 -16.95
N GLU A 133 4.64 7.28 -17.14
CA GLU A 133 5.84 7.80 -16.48
C GLU A 133 6.40 9.03 -17.21
N GLY A 134 6.84 10.03 -16.46
CA GLY A 134 7.45 11.23 -17.04
C GLY A 134 7.63 12.37 -16.06
N ASP A 135 6.57 12.81 -15.42
CA ASP A 135 6.58 13.97 -14.51
C ASP A 135 6.78 13.62 -13.01
N GLY A 136 6.90 12.32 -12.70
CA GLY A 136 7.03 11.80 -11.35
C GLY A 136 5.71 11.64 -10.60
N MET A 137 4.57 11.84 -11.27
CA MET A 137 3.24 11.57 -10.67
C MET A 137 2.92 10.08 -10.66
N TYR A 138 3.34 9.34 -11.69
CA TYR A 138 3.02 7.93 -11.85
C TYR A 138 4.29 7.12 -12.00
N ARG A 139 4.31 5.94 -11.38
CA ARG A 139 5.34 4.92 -11.51
C ARG A 139 4.66 3.57 -11.70
N VAL A 140 5.24 2.72 -12.53
CA VAL A 140 4.77 1.35 -12.75
C VAL A 140 5.84 0.39 -12.26
N TRP A 141 5.47 -0.43 -11.29
CA TRP A 141 6.35 -1.41 -10.66
C TRP A 141 5.92 -2.84 -11.00
N LEU A 142 6.86 -3.77 -10.90
CA LEU A 142 6.58 -5.19 -10.95
C LEU A 142 6.05 -5.66 -9.59
N ALA A 143 5.01 -6.46 -9.59
CA ALA A 143 4.39 -6.97 -8.37
C ALA A 143 4.13 -8.49 -8.45
N PRO A 144 5.20 -9.34 -8.53
CA PRO A 144 5.03 -10.80 -8.56
C PRO A 144 4.34 -11.28 -7.29
N ALA A 145 3.49 -12.28 -7.41
CA ALA A 145 2.93 -12.97 -6.24
C ALA A 145 4.06 -13.51 -5.35
N ALA A 146 3.78 -13.66 -4.05
CA ALA A 146 4.71 -14.29 -3.12
C ALA A 146 5.12 -15.69 -3.59
N GLY A 147 6.14 -16.29 -2.98
CA GLY A 147 6.71 -17.58 -3.39
C GLY A 147 5.73 -18.77 -3.48
N TRP A 148 4.51 -18.60 -2.94
CA TRP A 148 3.42 -19.55 -3.17
C TRP A 148 2.73 -19.40 -4.53
N GLY A 149 2.88 -18.27 -5.22
CA GLY A 149 2.29 -17.96 -6.52
C GLY A 149 3.31 -17.65 -7.62
N ALA A 150 4.61 -17.64 -7.31
CA ALA A 150 5.69 -17.41 -8.25
C ALA A 150 6.74 -18.53 -8.21
N SER A 151 7.14 -19.04 -9.39
CA SER A 151 8.25 -19.98 -9.53
C SER A 151 9.61 -19.27 -9.42
N LEU A 152 10.68 -20.04 -9.25
CA LEU A 152 12.04 -19.51 -9.29
C LEU A 152 12.34 -18.88 -10.66
N GLU A 153 11.86 -19.49 -11.73
CA GLU A 153 12.00 -19.02 -13.10
C GLU A 153 11.34 -17.67 -13.29
N LEU A 154 10.11 -17.49 -12.78
CA LEU A 154 9.41 -16.22 -12.83
C LEU A 154 10.13 -15.13 -12.04
N LEU A 155 10.61 -15.45 -10.82
CA LEU A 155 11.35 -14.49 -9.99
C LEU A 155 12.66 -14.06 -10.64
N LYS A 156 13.40 -14.98 -11.30
CA LYS A 156 14.60 -14.67 -12.09
C LYS A 156 14.28 -13.78 -13.28
N ALA A 157 13.25 -14.12 -14.06
CA ALA A 157 12.80 -13.30 -15.18
C ALA A 157 12.35 -11.91 -14.73
N THR A 158 11.68 -11.82 -13.56
CA THR A 158 11.32 -10.55 -12.91
C THR A 158 12.57 -9.71 -12.63
N ARG A 159 13.61 -10.29 -12.03
CA ARG A 159 14.86 -9.56 -11.74
C ARG A 159 15.55 -9.11 -13.02
N GLU A 160 15.66 -9.98 -14.02
CA GLU A 160 16.27 -9.65 -15.31
C GLU A 160 15.55 -8.48 -16.01
N TYR A 161 14.21 -8.47 -15.99
CA TYR A 161 13.44 -7.36 -16.53
C TYR A 161 13.64 -6.09 -15.71
N ALA A 162 13.57 -6.19 -14.39
CA ALA A 162 13.73 -5.07 -13.46
C ALA A 162 15.08 -4.36 -13.66
N ASP A 163 16.18 -5.12 -13.73
CA ASP A 163 17.54 -4.60 -13.98
C ASP A 163 17.66 -3.91 -15.34
N ARG A 164 17.13 -4.56 -16.38
CA ARG A 164 17.24 -4.04 -17.76
C ARG A 164 16.46 -2.75 -17.97
N ASN A 165 15.30 -2.62 -17.27
CA ASN A 165 14.36 -1.52 -17.51
C ASN A 165 14.27 -0.54 -16.33
N ALA A 166 15.17 -0.65 -15.34
CA ALA A 166 15.16 0.15 -14.11
C ALA A 166 13.75 0.20 -13.48
N THR A 167 13.10 -0.97 -13.35
CA THR A 167 11.73 -1.09 -12.86
C THR A 167 11.74 -1.74 -11.48
N PRO A 168 11.38 -1.02 -10.40
CA PRO A 168 11.38 -1.58 -9.06
C PRO A 168 10.33 -2.68 -8.87
N VAL A 169 10.47 -3.41 -7.77
CA VAL A 169 9.63 -4.56 -7.43
C VAL A 169 8.97 -4.34 -6.07
N MET A 170 7.68 -4.67 -5.94
CA MET A 170 7.01 -4.85 -4.65
C MET A 170 6.47 -6.26 -4.54
N MET A 171 6.59 -6.88 -3.37
CA MET A 171 6.14 -8.26 -3.18
C MET A 171 5.70 -8.51 -1.73
N HIS A 172 4.57 -9.22 -1.56
CA HIS A 172 4.19 -9.74 -0.25
C HIS A 172 5.23 -10.76 0.22
N MET A 173 5.82 -10.54 1.38
CA MET A 173 6.87 -11.38 1.92
C MET A 173 6.64 -11.63 3.41
N PHE A 174 6.64 -12.91 3.81
CA PHE A 174 6.58 -13.33 5.20
C PHE A 174 5.41 -12.72 6.00
N LYS A 175 4.23 -12.62 5.38
CA LYS A 175 3.01 -12.19 6.09
C LYS A 175 2.68 -13.15 7.23
N THR A 176 2.92 -14.46 7.02
CA THR A 176 2.89 -15.53 8.03
C THR A 176 4.06 -16.50 7.81
N GLY A 177 4.21 -17.50 8.68
CA GLY A 177 5.19 -18.58 8.48
C GLY A 177 4.89 -19.51 7.27
N THR A 178 3.76 -19.31 6.60
CA THR A 178 3.33 -20.10 5.44
C THR A 178 4.28 -19.94 4.26
N ASP A 179 4.88 -18.76 4.06
CA ASP A 179 5.87 -18.53 2.99
C ASP A 179 7.06 -19.52 3.13
N ASP A 180 7.62 -19.62 4.33
CA ASP A 180 8.76 -20.50 4.58
C ASP A 180 8.38 -21.98 4.49
N LYS A 181 7.19 -22.35 5.03
CA LYS A 181 6.66 -23.70 4.93
C LYS A 181 6.51 -24.15 3.48
N ILE A 182 5.85 -23.35 2.65
CA ILE A 182 5.65 -23.67 1.22
C ILE A 182 6.99 -23.74 0.48
N SER A 183 7.92 -22.82 0.77
CA SER A 183 9.23 -22.82 0.12
C SER A 183 10.02 -24.08 0.47
N ARG A 184 10.02 -24.52 1.74
CA ARG A 184 10.67 -25.78 2.16
C ARG A 184 10.04 -27.00 1.50
N GLU A 185 8.71 -27.06 1.43
CA GLU A 185 7.99 -28.16 0.80
C GLU A 185 8.24 -28.24 -0.72
N ARG A 186 8.26 -27.14 -1.43
CA ARG A 186 8.42 -27.10 -2.90
C ARG A 186 9.87 -27.09 -3.35
N ASN A 187 10.73 -26.32 -2.66
CA ASN A 187 12.07 -25.97 -3.12
C ASN A 187 13.17 -26.58 -2.24
N GLY A 188 12.81 -27.26 -1.13
CA GLY A 188 13.76 -27.86 -0.20
C GLY A 188 14.59 -26.86 0.62
N LYS A 189 14.23 -25.57 0.63
CA LYS A 189 14.96 -24.50 1.29
C LYS A 189 14.02 -23.43 1.88
N SER A 190 14.55 -22.58 2.77
CA SER A 190 13.81 -21.45 3.32
C SER A 190 13.43 -20.44 2.23
N ALA A 191 12.34 -19.69 2.46
CA ALA A 191 11.88 -18.69 1.52
C ALA A 191 12.94 -17.60 1.27
N ILE A 192 13.66 -17.16 2.30
CA ILE A 192 14.70 -16.14 2.14
C ILE A 192 15.83 -16.63 1.22
N ARG A 193 16.25 -17.90 1.36
CA ARG A 193 17.26 -18.51 0.47
C ARG A 193 16.78 -18.64 -0.96
N HIS A 194 15.48 -18.94 -1.13
CA HIS A 194 14.86 -19.00 -2.45
C HIS A 194 14.88 -17.62 -3.13
N TYR A 195 14.57 -16.54 -2.38
CA TYR A 195 14.61 -15.17 -2.89
C TYR A 195 16.05 -14.70 -3.18
N GLU A 196 17.04 -15.06 -2.35
CA GLU A 196 18.45 -14.79 -2.64
C GLU A 196 18.91 -15.46 -3.94
N GLU A 197 18.61 -16.73 -4.14
CA GLU A 197 18.97 -17.48 -5.36
C GLU A 197 18.28 -17.00 -6.63
N SER A 198 17.09 -16.40 -6.49
CA SER A 198 16.41 -15.76 -7.62
C SER A 198 17.06 -14.43 -8.02
N GLY A 199 17.93 -13.88 -7.15
CA GLY A 199 18.50 -12.55 -7.30
C GLY A 199 17.52 -11.42 -7.02
N LEU A 200 16.30 -11.74 -6.53
CA LEU A 200 15.22 -10.76 -6.37
C LEU A 200 15.53 -9.66 -5.36
N LEU A 201 16.34 -9.96 -4.33
CA LEU A 201 16.64 -9.03 -3.25
C LEU A 201 17.55 -7.90 -3.73
N GLY A 202 17.11 -6.66 -3.52
CA GLY A 202 17.86 -5.47 -3.94
C GLY A 202 17.28 -4.19 -3.34
N ALA A 203 17.99 -3.07 -3.53
CA ALA A 203 17.59 -1.75 -3.02
C ALA A 203 16.29 -1.22 -3.67
N ASP A 204 15.87 -1.82 -4.74
CA ASP A 204 14.65 -1.52 -5.50
C ASP A 204 13.51 -2.52 -5.19
N LEU A 205 13.64 -3.31 -4.11
CA LEU A 205 12.60 -4.20 -3.63
C LEU A 205 11.91 -3.62 -2.40
N LEU A 206 10.58 -3.53 -2.45
CA LEU A 206 9.70 -3.27 -1.33
C LEU A 206 9.09 -4.59 -0.85
N ALA A 207 9.55 -5.09 0.31
CA ALA A 207 8.98 -6.26 0.98
C ALA A 207 7.76 -5.84 1.80
N VAL A 208 6.59 -6.35 1.45
CA VAL A 208 5.33 -6.01 2.12
C VAL A 208 5.07 -6.98 3.27
N HIS A 209 4.69 -6.45 4.44
CA HIS A 209 4.41 -7.10 5.72
C HIS A 209 5.64 -7.47 6.56
N SER A 210 6.43 -8.46 6.18
CA SER A 210 7.64 -8.91 6.90
C SER A 210 7.37 -9.19 8.39
N VAL A 211 6.29 -9.95 8.68
CA VAL A 211 5.86 -10.30 10.05
C VAL A 211 6.65 -11.50 10.58
N ALA A 212 6.66 -12.60 9.81
CA ALA A 212 7.27 -13.86 10.22
C ALA A 212 8.75 -13.93 9.80
N ILE A 213 9.54 -12.92 10.21
CA ILE A 213 10.98 -12.84 9.95
C ILE A 213 11.78 -12.84 11.24
N GLY A 214 12.98 -13.43 11.19
CA GLY A 214 13.93 -13.48 12.28
C GLY A 214 15.25 -12.80 11.92
N GLU A 215 16.29 -13.11 12.66
CA GLU A 215 17.63 -12.51 12.52
C GLU A 215 18.24 -12.77 11.13
N GLU A 216 18.04 -13.96 10.54
CA GLU A 216 18.56 -14.32 9.22
C GLU A 216 17.93 -13.44 8.14
N GLU A 217 16.59 -13.30 8.13
CA GLU A 217 15.87 -12.50 7.15
C GLU A 217 16.20 -11.02 7.30
N ILE A 218 16.20 -10.48 8.54
CA ILE A 218 16.56 -9.09 8.82
C ILE A 218 17.98 -8.78 8.36
N SER A 219 18.93 -9.66 8.68
CA SER A 219 20.33 -9.51 8.24
C SER A 219 20.44 -9.54 6.71
N THR A 220 19.68 -10.41 6.06
CA THR A 220 19.65 -10.54 4.60
C THR A 220 19.02 -9.30 3.95
N TYR A 221 17.91 -8.79 4.48
CA TYR A 221 17.30 -7.54 4.01
C TYR A 221 18.27 -6.35 4.13
N ALA A 222 18.92 -6.21 5.28
CA ALA A 222 19.89 -5.13 5.51
C ALA A 222 21.04 -5.17 4.50
N ARG A 223 21.65 -6.36 4.25
CA ARG A 223 22.74 -6.51 3.28
C ARG A 223 22.35 -6.16 1.85
N ASN A 224 21.08 -6.44 1.49
CA ASN A 224 20.54 -6.19 0.15
C ASN A 224 19.81 -4.85 0.05
N HIS A 225 19.77 -4.04 1.10
CA HIS A 225 19.10 -2.74 1.15
C HIS A 225 17.60 -2.81 0.84
N VAL A 226 16.94 -3.94 1.15
CA VAL A 226 15.51 -4.13 0.95
C VAL A 226 14.73 -3.17 1.85
N SER A 227 13.72 -2.49 1.29
CA SER A 227 12.79 -1.66 2.06
C SER A 227 11.56 -2.47 2.49
N VAL A 228 10.91 -2.07 3.58
CA VAL A 228 9.74 -2.77 4.13
C VAL A 228 8.53 -1.84 4.22
N SER A 229 7.36 -2.32 3.78
CA SER A 229 6.05 -1.74 4.07
C SER A 229 5.42 -2.46 5.25
N TYR A 230 5.31 -1.78 6.39
CA TYR A 230 4.65 -2.26 7.60
C TYR A 230 3.15 -1.99 7.52
N ASN A 231 2.32 -3.03 7.64
CA ASN A 231 0.86 -2.96 7.50
C ASN A 231 0.18 -3.41 8.81
N PRO A 232 0.19 -2.57 9.86
CA PRO A 232 -0.16 -3.00 11.21
C PRO A 232 -1.59 -3.50 11.34
N ILE A 233 -2.57 -2.80 10.77
CA ILE A 233 -3.99 -3.13 10.95
C ILE A 233 -4.31 -4.45 10.27
N ALA A 234 -3.90 -4.64 9.01
CA ALA A 234 -4.14 -5.89 8.30
C ALA A 234 -3.44 -7.09 8.98
N ASN A 235 -2.24 -6.89 9.54
CA ASN A 235 -1.54 -7.92 10.28
C ASN A 235 -2.30 -8.32 11.57
N MET A 236 -2.90 -7.34 12.27
CA MET A 236 -3.76 -7.58 13.44
C MET A 236 -5.10 -8.22 13.05
N TYR A 237 -5.74 -7.67 12.00
CA TYR A 237 -7.06 -8.14 11.54
C TYR A 237 -7.06 -9.61 11.14
N LEU A 238 -6.00 -10.05 10.44
CA LEU A 238 -5.81 -11.44 10.02
C LEU A 238 -5.03 -12.28 11.05
N ALA A 239 -4.77 -11.74 12.24
CA ALA A 239 -4.00 -12.40 13.31
C ALA A 239 -2.62 -12.95 12.82
N SER A 240 -1.97 -12.26 11.88
CA SER A 240 -0.70 -12.72 11.28
C SER A 240 0.49 -12.60 12.23
N GLY A 241 0.40 -11.75 13.25
CA GLY A 241 1.47 -11.48 14.22
C GLY A 241 1.94 -10.02 14.21
N VAL A 242 3.08 -9.76 14.84
CA VAL A 242 3.69 -8.44 14.96
C VAL A 242 5.02 -8.41 14.24
N ALA A 243 5.15 -7.53 13.23
CA ALA A 243 6.41 -7.35 12.51
C ALA A 243 7.48 -6.78 13.45
N PRO A 244 8.74 -7.27 13.40
CA PRO A 244 9.84 -6.82 14.28
C PRO A 244 10.41 -5.47 13.80
N VAL A 245 9.58 -4.41 13.82
CA VAL A 245 9.94 -3.08 13.28
C VAL A 245 11.16 -2.50 13.97
N GLY A 246 11.25 -2.65 15.29
CA GLY A 246 12.39 -2.13 16.08
C GLY A 246 13.72 -2.77 15.67
N GLU A 247 13.73 -4.07 15.39
CA GLU A 247 14.88 -4.84 14.95
C GLU A 247 15.30 -4.45 13.52
N MET A 248 14.33 -4.30 12.62
CA MET A 248 14.56 -3.84 11.25
C MET A 248 15.18 -2.43 11.22
N LEU A 249 14.64 -1.49 12.01
CA LEU A 249 15.18 -0.13 12.11
C LEU A 249 16.60 -0.12 12.68
N LYS A 250 16.90 -0.94 13.72
CA LYS A 250 18.25 -1.10 14.26
C LYS A 250 19.24 -1.67 13.24
N ALA A 251 18.78 -2.53 12.35
CA ALA A 251 19.59 -3.08 11.26
C ALA A 251 19.78 -2.09 10.08
N GLY A 252 19.21 -0.89 10.15
CA GLY A 252 19.32 0.14 9.11
C GLY A 252 18.39 -0.07 7.92
N ILE A 253 17.37 -0.93 8.05
CA ILE A 253 16.36 -1.14 7.02
C ILE A 253 15.41 0.05 6.98
N THR A 254 15.10 0.55 5.78
CA THR A 254 14.05 1.54 5.57
C THR A 254 12.70 0.85 5.80
N VAL A 255 11.99 1.29 6.85
CA VAL A 255 10.63 0.81 7.15
C VAL A 255 9.64 1.94 6.96
N ALA A 256 8.69 1.74 6.07
CA ALA A 256 7.57 2.62 5.80
C ALA A 256 6.27 2.00 6.31
N ILE A 257 5.15 2.71 6.19
CA ILE A 257 3.84 2.22 6.62
C ILE A 257 2.85 2.21 5.46
N GLY A 258 1.97 1.21 5.44
CA GLY A 258 0.85 1.08 4.53
C GLY A 258 -0.41 0.61 5.25
N THR A 259 -1.55 0.75 4.59
CA THR A 259 -2.85 0.31 5.11
C THR A 259 -3.14 -1.17 4.81
N ASP A 260 -2.55 -1.74 3.75
CA ASP A 260 -3.06 -2.92 3.04
C ASP A 260 -4.44 -2.64 2.42
N GLY A 261 -5.02 -3.59 1.73
CA GLY A 261 -6.33 -3.42 1.10
C GLY A 261 -7.50 -3.48 2.09
N ALA A 262 -8.58 -2.79 1.75
CA ALA A 262 -9.78 -2.72 2.58
C ALA A 262 -10.48 -4.08 2.78
N GLY A 263 -10.17 -5.10 2.00
CA GLY A 263 -10.60 -6.48 2.26
C GLY A 263 -9.96 -7.13 3.47
N SER A 264 -8.81 -6.60 3.96
CA SER A 264 -8.07 -7.10 5.13
C SER A 264 -7.77 -6.03 6.20
N ASN A 265 -8.26 -4.81 5.98
CA ASN A 265 -8.15 -3.70 6.93
C ASN A 265 -9.52 -3.02 7.18
N ASN A 266 -10.38 -2.99 6.16
CA ASN A 266 -11.67 -2.31 6.05
C ASN A 266 -11.60 -0.80 5.76
N ASP A 267 -10.42 -0.20 5.63
CA ASP A 267 -10.24 1.20 5.24
C ASP A 267 -8.86 1.48 4.60
N ASN A 268 -8.67 2.73 4.16
CA ASN A 268 -7.39 3.31 3.75
C ASN A 268 -6.99 4.48 4.67
N ASP A 269 -7.43 4.47 5.95
CA ASP A 269 -7.13 5.52 6.91
C ASP A 269 -5.69 5.43 7.45
N MET A 270 -4.80 6.23 6.86
CA MET A 270 -3.40 6.32 7.30
C MET A 270 -3.26 6.91 8.71
N LEU A 271 -4.20 7.72 9.20
CA LEU A 271 -4.16 8.23 10.57
C LEU A 271 -4.42 7.09 11.56
N GLU A 272 -5.33 6.19 11.22
CA GLU A 272 -5.59 4.98 11.99
C GLU A 272 -4.41 4.01 11.92
N ALA A 273 -3.89 3.73 10.74
CA ALA A 273 -2.73 2.87 10.55
C ALA A 273 -1.51 3.34 11.36
N MET A 274 -1.23 4.64 11.36
CA MET A 274 -0.14 5.22 12.17
C MET A 274 -0.38 5.03 13.68
N LYS A 275 -1.59 5.27 14.16
CA LYS A 275 -1.93 5.09 15.58
C LYS A 275 -1.76 3.64 16.03
N PHE A 276 -2.40 2.72 15.32
CA PHE A 276 -2.34 1.30 15.65
C PHE A 276 -0.92 0.76 15.52
N GLY A 277 -0.19 1.14 14.47
CA GLY A 277 1.20 0.77 14.28
C GLY A 277 2.10 1.18 15.44
N ALA A 278 1.95 2.42 15.94
CA ALA A 278 2.71 2.89 17.09
C ALA A 278 2.35 2.14 18.37
N LEU A 279 1.05 1.99 18.66
CA LEU A 279 0.58 1.36 19.89
C LEU A 279 0.89 -0.13 19.95
N LEU A 280 0.81 -0.83 18.81
CA LEU A 280 1.14 -2.25 18.73
C LEU A 280 2.61 -2.50 19.06
N GLN A 281 3.55 -1.73 18.50
CA GLN A 281 4.97 -1.86 18.81
C GLN A 281 5.27 -1.59 20.30
N LYS A 282 4.67 -0.55 20.88
CA LYS A 282 4.82 -0.24 22.32
C LYS A 282 4.35 -1.38 23.20
N THR A 283 3.19 -1.94 22.89
CA THR A 283 2.60 -3.05 23.67
C THR A 283 3.41 -4.33 23.52
N PHE A 284 3.83 -4.66 22.32
CA PHE A 284 4.61 -5.86 22.02
C PHE A 284 5.95 -5.87 22.75
N HIS A 285 6.69 -4.74 22.68
CA HIS A 285 7.99 -4.60 23.33
C HIS A 285 7.90 -4.21 24.83
N LYS A 286 6.70 -3.88 25.35
CA LYS A 286 6.49 -3.33 26.71
C LYS A 286 7.36 -2.11 26.97
N ASP A 287 7.56 -1.30 25.93
CA ASP A 287 8.39 -0.09 25.94
C ASP A 287 7.63 1.07 25.28
N PRO A 288 7.36 2.19 26.01
CA PRO A 288 6.67 3.34 25.43
C PRO A 288 7.49 4.05 24.34
N LEU A 289 8.80 3.79 24.27
CA LEU A 289 9.70 4.36 23.28
C LEU A 289 9.96 3.44 22.07
N ALA A 290 9.45 2.23 22.04
CA ALA A 290 9.61 1.28 20.93
C ALA A 290 9.17 1.87 19.58
N MET A 291 8.14 2.73 19.59
CA MET A 291 7.74 3.53 18.44
C MET A 291 7.20 4.88 18.92
N THR A 292 7.88 5.97 18.57
CA THR A 292 7.47 7.32 18.91
C THR A 292 6.51 7.93 17.87
N ALA A 293 5.76 8.97 18.24
CA ALA A 293 4.93 9.70 17.28
C ALA A 293 5.76 10.27 16.11
N GLY A 294 6.92 10.86 16.40
CA GLY A 294 7.83 11.37 15.38
C GLY A 294 8.39 10.27 14.47
N GLY A 295 8.72 9.10 15.03
CA GLY A 295 9.16 7.94 14.25
C GLY A 295 8.07 7.46 13.28
N MET A 296 6.84 7.36 13.77
CA MET A 296 5.70 6.95 12.94
C MET A 296 5.40 7.96 11.83
N LEU A 297 5.44 9.28 12.11
CA LEU A 297 5.28 10.30 11.10
C LEU A 297 6.36 10.19 10.00
N ARG A 298 7.61 9.92 10.38
CA ARG A 298 8.68 9.70 9.41
C ARG A 298 8.40 8.49 8.52
N MET A 299 7.92 7.37 9.09
CA MET A 299 7.54 6.17 8.32
C MET A 299 6.43 6.46 7.32
N ALA A 300 5.48 7.33 7.66
CA ALA A 300 4.37 7.74 6.81
C ALA A 300 4.70 8.89 5.83
N THR A 301 5.94 9.41 5.85
CA THR A 301 6.36 10.55 5.01
C THR A 301 7.70 10.24 4.33
N ILE A 302 8.83 10.69 4.88
CA ILE A 302 10.14 10.60 4.22
C ILE A 302 10.64 9.16 4.07
N GLU A 303 10.39 8.27 5.03
CA GLU A 303 10.77 6.86 4.87
C GLU A 303 9.87 6.16 3.86
N GLY A 304 8.57 6.53 3.78
CA GLY A 304 7.68 6.10 2.71
C GLY A 304 8.19 6.53 1.33
N ALA A 305 8.63 7.80 1.22
CA ALA A 305 9.23 8.29 -0.01
C ALA A 305 10.50 7.53 -0.40
N ARG A 306 11.38 7.23 0.58
CA ARG A 306 12.61 6.44 0.35
C ARG A 306 12.31 5.03 -0.12
N ALA A 307 11.35 4.36 0.55
CA ALA A 307 10.93 3.01 0.19
C ALA A 307 10.37 2.91 -1.23
N LEU A 308 9.81 4.02 -1.75
CA LEU A 308 9.28 4.11 -3.10
C LEU A 308 10.24 4.80 -4.10
N GLY A 309 11.47 5.16 -3.69
CA GLY A 309 12.43 5.87 -4.54
C GLY A 309 11.97 7.28 -4.95
N LEU A 310 11.17 7.94 -4.11
CA LEU A 310 10.57 9.26 -4.36
C LEU A 310 11.10 10.34 -3.40
N ASP A 311 12.08 10.06 -2.55
CA ASP A 311 12.55 10.95 -1.48
C ASP A 311 13.23 12.24 -1.99
N GLN A 312 13.67 12.26 -3.24
CA GLN A 312 14.13 13.48 -3.90
C GLN A 312 12.96 14.35 -4.43
N LEU A 313 11.76 13.79 -4.51
CA LEU A 313 10.58 14.49 -5.06
C LEU A 313 9.59 14.91 -3.96
N VAL A 314 9.33 14.04 -2.98
CA VAL A 314 8.28 14.22 -1.95
C VAL A 314 8.73 13.68 -0.59
N GLY A 315 7.83 13.63 0.40
CA GLY A 315 8.07 13.06 1.74
C GLY A 315 8.58 14.04 2.77
N SER A 316 8.95 15.25 2.36
CA SER A 316 9.33 16.35 3.26
C SER A 316 9.03 17.70 2.58
N ILE A 317 8.94 18.76 3.39
CA ILE A 317 8.73 20.13 2.89
C ILE A 317 10.09 20.81 2.78
N GLU A 318 10.65 20.78 1.57
CA GLU A 318 11.96 21.32 1.27
C GLU A 318 11.94 22.09 -0.06
N VAL A 319 12.80 23.09 -0.19
CA VAL A 319 12.99 23.83 -1.45
C VAL A 319 13.52 22.86 -2.51
N GLY A 320 12.88 22.83 -3.67
CA GLY A 320 13.22 21.95 -4.80
C GLY A 320 12.36 20.69 -4.89
N LYS A 321 11.67 20.29 -3.82
CA LYS A 321 10.69 19.19 -3.87
C LYS A 321 9.34 19.64 -4.41
N LYS A 322 8.53 18.69 -4.80
CA LYS A 322 7.15 18.90 -5.23
C LYS A 322 6.29 19.33 -4.03
N ALA A 323 5.31 20.18 -4.28
CA ALA A 323 4.39 20.64 -3.26
C ALA A 323 3.31 19.59 -3.01
N ASP A 324 3.68 18.57 -2.22
CA ASP A 324 2.82 17.50 -1.72
C ASP A 324 2.69 17.68 -0.19
N PHE A 325 1.55 18.19 0.26
CA PHE A 325 1.34 18.50 1.68
C PHE A 325 -0.16 18.55 2.03
N PHE A 326 -0.46 18.52 3.32
CA PHE A 326 -1.80 18.80 3.80
C PHE A 326 -1.80 19.83 4.95
N LEU A 327 -2.92 20.52 5.11
CA LEU A 327 -3.18 21.38 6.23
C LEU A 327 -4.08 20.64 7.22
N PHE A 328 -3.64 20.61 8.49
CA PHE A 328 -4.36 19.98 9.58
C PHE A 328 -4.89 21.07 10.53
N ASP A 329 -6.21 21.11 10.72
CA ASP A 329 -6.91 22.06 11.60
C ASP A 329 -7.56 21.31 12.77
N PRO A 330 -6.87 21.18 13.92
CA PRO A 330 -7.41 20.47 15.06
C PRO A 330 -8.73 21.03 15.60
N ALA A 331 -9.02 22.32 15.37
CA ALA A 331 -10.24 22.95 15.82
C ALA A 331 -11.50 22.43 15.13
N LYS A 332 -11.34 21.72 14.00
CA LYS A 332 -12.44 21.07 13.27
C LYS A 332 -12.88 19.73 13.87
N SER A 333 -12.13 19.18 14.83
CA SER A 333 -12.46 17.88 15.42
C SER A 333 -12.34 17.88 16.94
N VAL A 334 -13.40 17.42 17.59
CA VAL A 334 -13.42 17.19 19.06
C VAL A 334 -12.41 16.10 19.47
N LYS A 335 -12.00 15.23 18.55
CA LYS A 335 -11.00 14.18 18.78
C LYS A 335 -9.58 14.76 18.81
N SER A 336 -9.32 15.81 18.04
CA SER A 336 -7.98 16.39 17.86
C SER A 336 -7.70 17.60 18.77
N CYS A 337 -8.68 18.06 19.56
CA CYS A 337 -8.56 19.18 20.47
C CYS A 337 -8.66 18.71 21.93
N PRO A 338 -7.86 19.27 22.90
CA PRO A 338 -6.87 20.33 22.74
C PRO A 338 -5.51 19.83 22.23
N VAL A 339 -4.69 20.75 21.73
CA VAL A 339 -3.34 20.47 21.20
C VAL A 339 -2.28 20.90 22.22
N HIS A 340 -1.45 19.96 22.67
CA HIS A 340 -0.22 20.23 23.45
C HIS A 340 1.04 19.92 22.62
N ASP A 341 1.01 18.85 21.85
CA ASP A 341 2.02 18.45 20.87
C ASP A 341 1.30 18.05 19.59
N ILE A 342 1.57 18.77 18.50
CA ILE A 342 0.85 18.58 17.24
C ILE A 342 1.17 17.27 16.57
N VAL A 343 2.41 16.75 16.70
CA VAL A 343 2.79 15.47 16.13
C VAL A 343 2.12 14.34 16.90
N ALA A 344 2.12 14.40 18.24
CA ALA A 344 1.41 13.44 19.07
C ALA A 344 -0.12 13.51 18.81
N THR A 345 -0.68 14.71 18.62
CA THR A 345 -2.09 14.90 18.26
C THR A 345 -2.40 14.22 16.93
N LEU A 346 -1.60 14.46 15.89
CA LEU A 346 -1.81 13.84 14.58
C LEU A 346 -1.80 12.30 14.68
N ILE A 347 -0.81 11.72 15.39
CA ILE A 347 -0.63 10.26 15.45
C ILE A 347 -1.67 9.59 16.36
N TYR A 348 -1.95 10.14 17.56
CA TYR A 348 -2.75 9.42 18.55
C TYR A 348 -4.22 9.85 18.61
N SER A 349 -4.53 11.05 18.13
CA SER A 349 -5.87 11.62 18.11
C SER A 349 -6.20 12.33 16.80
N GLY A 350 -5.47 12.04 15.73
CA GLY A 350 -5.80 12.53 14.40
C GLY A 350 -7.20 12.09 13.96
N ASP A 351 -7.86 12.98 13.20
CA ASP A 351 -9.19 12.76 12.67
C ASP A 351 -9.23 13.34 11.24
N HIS A 352 -9.75 12.58 10.30
CA HIS A 352 -9.90 13.02 8.92
C HIS A 352 -10.68 14.33 8.78
N LYS A 353 -11.59 14.65 9.71
CA LYS A 353 -12.30 15.95 9.75
C LYS A 353 -11.38 17.14 9.99
N ALA A 354 -10.23 16.90 10.64
CA ALA A 354 -9.22 17.92 10.86
C ALA A 354 -8.30 18.11 9.65
N VAL A 355 -8.30 17.22 8.66
CA VAL A 355 -7.59 17.41 7.39
C VAL A 355 -8.39 18.39 6.54
N ASP A 356 -7.90 19.64 6.48
CA ASP A 356 -8.62 20.76 5.86
C ASP A 356 -8.37 20.87 4.36
N THR A 357 -7.11 20.82 3.97
CA THR A 357 -6.66 21.04 2.59
C THR A 357 -5.60 20.03 2.23
N VAL A 358 -5.68 19.43 1.03
CA VAL A 358 -4.66 18.54 0.48
C VAL A 358 -4.18 19.10 -0.85
N VAL A 359 -2.86 19.19 -1.00
CA VAL A 359 -2.18 19.65 -2.21
C VAL A 359 -1.25 18.55 -2.71
N ILE A 360 -1.35 18.21 -3.99
CA ILE A 360 -0.53 17.18 -4.63
C ILE A 360 0.10 17.79 -5.90
N ASN A 361 1.42 17.71 -6.01
CA ASN A 361 2.19 18.31 -7.11
C ASN A 361 1.80 19.78 -7.36
N GLY A 362 1.55 20.54 -6.27
CA GLY A 362 1.15 21.95 -6.33
C GLY A 362 -0.32 22.21 -6.67
N LYS A 363 -1.12 21.18 -6.97
CA LYS A 363 -2.55 21.29 -7.25
C LYS A 363 -3.36 20.97 -6.01
N THR A 364 -4.30 21.81 -5.63
CA THR A 364 -5.23 21.54 -4.54
C THR A 364 -6.25 20.52 -5.03
N VAL A 365 -6.32 19.38 -4.36
CA VAL A 365 -7.27 18.28 -4.66
C VAL A 365 -8.43 18.23 -3.67
N MET A 366 -8.21 18.73 -2.44
CA MET A 366 -9.24 18.90 -1.43
C MET A 366 -9.04 20.25 -0.71
N GLU A 367 -10.13 20.98 -0.43
CA GLU A 367 -10.12 22.25 0.28
C GLU A 367 -11.34 22.37 1.19
N GLU A 368 -11.13 22.81 2.44
CA GLU A 368 -12.15 22.88 3.49
C GLU A 368 -12.91 21.55 3.68
N GLY A 369 -12.19 20.43 3.48
CA GLY A 369 -12.75 19.08 3.53
C GLY A 369 -13.63 18.69 2.33
N ARG A 370 -13.60 19.45 1.22
CA ARG A 370 -14.36 19.16 0.00
C ARG A 370 -13.41 18.76 -1.13
N PHE A 371 -13.71 17.68 -1.82
CA PHE A 371 -12.98 17.31 -3.03
C PHE A 371 -13.22 18.33 -4.14
N LEU A 372 -12.16 18.67 -4.88
CA LEU A 372 -12.24 19.62 -6.00
C LEU A 372 -12.24 18.94 -7.36
N LEU A 373 -11.82 17.67 -7.42
CA LEU A 373 -11.65 16.91 -8.67
C LEU A 373 -12.59 15.71 -8.76
N ALA A 374 -13.43 15.48 -7.74
CA ALA A 374 -14.34 14.35 -7.69
C ALA A 374 -15.63 14.73 -6.96
N ASP A 375 -16.72 14.06 -7.29
CA ASP A 375 -17.98 14.15 -6.55
C ASP A 375 -18.04 13.03 -5.52
N GLU A 376 -17.95 13.38 -4.24
CA GLU A 376 -17.96 12.43 -3.12
C GLU A 376 -19.26 11.61 -3.09
N GLN A 377 -20.41 12.25 -3.33
CA GLN A 377 -21.69 11.54 -3.27
C GLN A 377 -21.86 10.55 -4.43
N GLU A 378 -21.35 10.88 -5.61
CA GLU A 378 -21.30 9.96 -6.74
C GLU A 378 -20.39 8.76 -6.44
N ILE A 379 -19.20 9.00 -5.84
CA ILE A 379 -18.29 7.93 -5.43
C ILE A 379 -18.98 6.97 -4.47
N LEU A 380 -19.58 7.50 -3.39
CA LEU A 380 -20.26 6.68 -2.36
C LEU A 380 -21.40 5.87 -2.95
N ASN A 381 -22.27 6.47 -3.76
CA ASN A 381 -23.40 5.80 -4.40
C ASN A 381 -22.92 4.70 -5.34
N THR A 382 -21.91 4.99 -6.17
CA THR A 382 -21.34 4.02 -7.12
C THR A 382 -20.68 2.86 -6.40
N ALA A 383 -19.92 3.13 -5.35
CA ALA A 383 -19.25 2.09 -4.55
C ALA A 383 -20.24 1.14 -3.92
N GLN A 384 -21.34 1.65 -3.34
CA GLN A 384 -22.40 0.81 -2.76
C GLN A 384 -23.06 -0.08 -3.82
N LEU A 385 -23.44 0.50 -4.96
CA LEU A 385 -24.06 -0.26 -6.07
C LEU A 385 -23.12 -1.35 -6.60
N MET A 386 -21.83 -1.06 -6.72
CA MET A 386 -20.84 -2.02 -7.21
C MET A 386 -20.50 -3.11 -6.18
N ALA A 387 -20.55 -2.79 -4.89
CA ALA A 387 -20.44 -3.80 -3.83
C ALA A 387 -21.61 -4.79 -3.88
N GLU A 388 -22.84 -4.31 -4.04
CA GLU A 388 -24.05 -5.15 -4.19
C GLU A 388 -23.98 -5.99 -5.47
N ASP A 389 -23.56 -5.38 -6.59
CA ASP A 389 -23.37 -6.09 -7.87
C ASP A 389 -22.30 -7.19 -7.76
N LEU A 390 -21.19 -6.93 -7.07
CA LEU A 390 -20.14 -7.93 -6.83
C LEU A 390 -20.66 -9.13 -6.05
N VAL A 391 -21.40 -8.90 -4.95
CA VAL A 391 -22.01 -9.97 -4.15
C VAL A 391 -22.97 -10.81 -4.99
N ARG A 392 -23.82 -10.18 -5.80
CA ARG A 392 -24.73 -10.87 -6.72
C ARG A 392 -23.94 -11.74 -7.71
N CYS A 393 -22.90 -11.19 -8.35
CA CYS A 393 -22.05 -11.95 -9.28
C CYS A 393 -21.37 -13.15 -8.62
N ILE A 394 -20.95 -13.03 -7.35
CA ILE A 394 -20.38 -14.16 -6.57
C ILE A 394 -21.44 -15.26 -6.39
N GLN A 395 -22.66 -14.90 -6.00
CA GLN A 395 -23.77 -15.85 -5.78
C GLN A 395 -24.18 -16.58 -7.05
N GLU A 396 -24.19 -15.88 -8.20
CA GLU A 396 -24.51 -16.45 -9.51
C GLU A 396 -23.41 -17.37 -10.06
N ASN A 397 -22.18 -17.26 -9.56
CA ASN A 397 -21.03 -18.05 -10.03
C ASN A 397 -20.74 -19.27 -9.13
N GLN A 398 -21.47 -19.44 -8.01
CA GLN A 398 -21.41 -20.61 -7.12
C GLN A 398 -22.37 -21.71 -7.57
#